data_be7aaf000e59e9a1f5f37c5057947733
#
_entry.id   be7aaf000e59e9a1f5f37c5057947733
#
_cell.length_a   1.000
_cell.length_b   1.000
_cell.length_c   1.000
_cell.angle_alpha   90.00
_cell.angle_beta   90.00
_cell.angle_gamma   90.00
#
_symmetry.space_group_name_H-M   'P 1'
#
loop_
_entity.id
_entity.type
_entity.pdbx_description
1 polymer ?
#
loop_
_entity_poly.entity_id
_entity_poly.type
_entity_poly.pdbx_seq_one_letter_code
_entity_poly.pdbx_strand_id
1 'polypeptide(L)'
;MIAPPLHQRVGRKLRFLAGSVLLASSPQIACNLCGWQGRRFVDDEWHPQSTCPRCGAQVRHRLLAAALTEHPNLRAENIFGQRAALHVAPEKMISFLIQKYTQRYQTADFDRKDVDLLLDITQMTAIADGSYGVFIACDVLEHVSDDRQALREIYRVLAPGGWGIFTVPQEDHRQETLEDPNIQTPADREKHYGQWDHVRLYGADFSRRVEEAGFTVTVVDEQSFPPETVARYVLFPPALSPHPLATNYRKVFFAHKP
;
A
#
# COMPACT_ATOMS: atom_id res chain seq x y z
N MET A 1 -0.68 -10.25 18.27
CA MET A 1 0.30 -10.64 17.22
C MET A 1 1.57 -11.21 17.88
N ILE A 2 1.92 -12.46 17.58
CA ILE A 2 3.19 -13.04 18.04
C ILE A 2 4.26 -12.58 17.05
N ALA A 3 5.23 -11.78 17.52
CA ALA A 3 6.33 -11.31 16.69
C ALA A 3 7.12 -12.51 16.11
N PRO A 4 7.57 -12.48 14.86
CA PRO A 4 8.36 -13.55 14.28
C PRO A 4 9.62 -13.83 15.13
N PRO A 5 10.08 -15.08 15.20
CA PRO A 5 11.18 -15.47 16.04
C PRO A 5 12.47 -14.71 15.71
N LEU A 6 13.28 -14.47 16.73
CA LEU A 6 14.47 -13.60 16.72
C LEU A 6 15.47 -13.92 15.58
N HIS A 7 15.60 -15.19 15.20
CA HIS A 7 16.49 -15.63 14.12
C HIS A 7 16.04 -15.14 12.73
N GLN A 8 14.74 -15.00 12.49
CA GLN A 8 14.22 -14.43 11.23
C GLN A 8 14.44 -12.91 11.15
N ARG A 9 14.38 -12.20 12.29
CA ARG A 9 14.70 -10.76 12.38
C ARG A 9 16.17 -10.47 12.15
N VAL A 10 17.08 -11.31 12.66
CA VAL A 10 18.54 -11.17 12.49
C VAL A 10 18.94 -11.47 11.04
N GLY A 11 18.40 -12.54 10.45
CA GLY A 11 18.64 -12.89 9.05
C GLY A 11 18.19 -11.80 8.07
N ARG A 12 17.07 -11.13 8.36
CA ARG A 12 16.54 -10.01 7.57
C ARG A 12 17.45 -8.77 7.66
N LYS A 13 17.91 -8.40 8.87
CA LYS A 13 18.87 -7.29 9.07
C LYS A 13 20.22 -7.53 8.39
N LEU A 14 20.76 -8.74 8.45
CA LEU A 14 22.04 -9.08 7.80
C LEU A 14 21.95 -9.09 6.28
N ARG A 15 20.85 -9.57 5.69
CA ARG A 15 20.60 -9.47 4.24
C ARG A 15 20.46 -8.02 3.78
N PHE A 16 19.80 -7.16 4.55
CA PHE A 16 19.71 -5.72 4.30
C PHE A 16 21.07 -5.03 4.31
N LEU A 17 21.91 -5.33 5.30
CA LEU A 17 23.25 -4.72 5.43
C LEU A 17 24.23 -5.19 4.33
N ALA A 18 24.25 -6.49 4.01
CA ALA A 18 25.08 -7.03 2.93
C ALA A 18 24.66 -6.49 1.56
N GLY A 19 23.36 -6.34 1.29
CA GLY A 19 22.84 -5.73 0.06
C GLY A 19 23.27 -4.27 -0.11
N SER A 20 23.33 -3.50 0.98
CA SER A 20 23.68 -2.08 0.94
C SER A 20 25.16 -1.83 0.58
N VAL A 21 26.08 -2.72 0.97
CA VAL A 21 27.52 -2.54 0.75
C VAL A 21 27.98 -2.99 -0.64
N LEU A 22 27.37 -4.05 -1.18
CA LEU A 22 27.78 -4.64 -2.46
C LEU A 22 27.25 -3.89 -3.70
N LEU A 23 26.30 -2.99 -3.54
CA LEU A 23 25.55 -2.38 -4.65
C LEU A 23 25.85 -0.90 -4.91
N ALA A 24 26.80 -0.32 -4.20
CA ALA A 24 27.08 1.12 -4.25
C ALA A 24 27.89 1.59 -5.49
N SER A 25 28.47 0.68 -6.28
CA SER A 25 29.26 1.04 -7.48
C SER A 25 28.39 1.00 -8.74
N SER A 26 28.30 2.10 -9.46
CA SER A 26 27.56 2.27 -10.72
C SER A 26 26.03 2.08 -10.55
N PRO A 27 25.34 3.05 -9.97
CA PRO A 27 23.89 2.95 -9.72
C PRO A 27 23.13 2.91 -11.04
N GLN A 28 22.32 1.89 -11.24
CA GLN A 28 21.38 1.79 -12.36
C GLN A 28 19.94 2.03 -11.92
N ILE A 29 19.61 1.73 -10.64
CA ILE A 29 18.28 1.91 -10.07
C ILE A 29 18.35 2.76 -8.79
N ALA A 30 17.22 3.37 -8.44
CA ALA A 30 17.09 4.21 -7.25
C ALA A 30 15.78 3.94 -6.49
N CYS A 31 15.78 4.21 -5.20
CA CYS A 31 14.56 4.27 -4.41
C CYS A 31 14.09 5.72 -4.31
N ASN A 32 12.93 6.03 -4.88
CA ASN A 32 12.35 7.38 -4.87
C ASN A 32 11.81 7.82 -3.49
N LEU A 33 11.81 6.93 -2.49
CA LEU A 33 11.43 7.26 -1.12
C LEU A 33 12.60 7.68 -0.25
N CYS A 34 13.75 7.00 -0.35
CA CYS A 34 14.89 7.25 0.54
C CYS A 34 16.17 7.69 -0.18
N GLY A 35 16.15 7.81 -1.52
CA GLY A 35 17.30 8.22 -2.33
C GLY A 35 18.42 7.17 -2.43
N TRP A 36 18.22 5.92 -1.97
CA TRP A 36 19.20 4.86 -2.16
C TRP A 36 19.41 4.57 -3.64
N GLN A 37 20.67 4.29 -4.04
CA GLN A 37 21.05 3.95 -5.41
C GLN A 37 21.88 2.68 -5.41
N GLY A 38 21.72 1.83 -6.44
CA GLY A 38 22.44 0.58 -6.58
C GLY A 38 22.09 -0.17 -7.86
N ARG A 39 22.57 -1.43 -7.97
CA ARG A 39 22.36 -2.24 -9.17
C ARG A 39 21.07 -3.05 -9.14
N ARG A 40 20.62 -3.45 -7.94
CA ARG A 40 19.39 -4.21 -7.75
C ARG A 40 18.85 -4.02 -6.35
N PHE A 41 17.55 -4.19 -6.17
CA PHE A 41 16.92 -4.34 -4.86
C PHE A 41 17.09 -5.77 -4.34
N VAL A 42 16.82 -5.99 -3.06
CA VAL A 42 16.88 -7.32 -2.44
C VAL A 42 15.57 -8.06 -2.61
N ASP A 43 15.62 -9.38 -2.50
CA ASP A 43 14.43 -10.22 -2.53
C ASP A 43 13.63 -10.04 -1.23
N ASP A 44 12.32 -10.05 -1.33
CA ASP A 44 11.45 -10.36 -0.20
C ASP A 44 10.98 -11.83 -0.28
N GLU A 45 10.03 -12.18 0.57
CA GLU A 45 9.54 -13.56 0.64
C GLU A 45 8.87 -14.03 -0.65
N TRP A 46 8.22 -13.12 -1.36
CA TRP A 46 7.35 -13.45 -2.50
C TRP A 46 7.83 -12.85 -3.82
N HIS A 47 8.53 -11.70 -3.77
CA HIS A 47 8.88 -10.93 -4.94
C HIS A 47 10.40 -10.71 -5.04
N PRO A 48 11.06 -11.40 -5.98
CA PRO A 48 12.49 -11.21 -6.22
C PRO A 48 12.82 -9.76 -6.57
N GLN A 49 13.93 -9.26 -6.05
CA GLN A 49 14.52 -7.94 -6.38
C GLN A 49 13.53 -6.76 -6.25
N SER A 50 12.60 -6.84 -5.30
CA SER A 50 11.52 -5.86 -5.16
C SER A 50 11.70 -4.89 -4.01
N THR A 51 12.53 -5.21 -3.00
CA THR A 51 12.60 -4.48 -1.73
C THR A 51 13.86 -3.64 -1.60
N CYS A 52 13.69 -2.34 -1.31
CA CYS A 52 14.83 -1.43 -1.09
C CYS A 52 15.65 -1.86 0.14
N PRO A 53 16.98 -2.08 0.02
CA PRO A 53 17.80 -2.55 1.14
C PRO A 53 17.96 -1.51 2.25
N ARG A 54 17.72 -0.22 1.96
CA ARG A 54 17.88 0.87 2.93
C ARG A 54 16.61 1.13 3.75
N CYS A 55 15.44 1.23 3.10
CA CYS A 55 14.22 1.63 3.80
C CYS A 55 13.12 0.55 3.81
N GLY A 56 13.31 -0.59 3.12
CA GLY A 56 12.31 -1.65 3.05
C GLY A 56 11.16 -1.37 2.06
N ALA A 57 11.22 -0.27 1.31
CA ALA A 57 10.17 0.05 0.35
C ALA A 57 10.06 -1.02 -0.74
N GLN A 58 8.85 -1.53 -0.95
CA GLN A 58 8.47 -2.47 -1.99
C GLN A 58 7.95 -1.74 -3.24
N VAL A 59 7.60 -2.47 -4.28
CA VAL A 59 7.09 -1.91 -5.55
C VAL A 59 5.90 -0.97 -5.30
N ARG A 60 4.89 -1.38 -4.52
CA ARG A 60 3.71 -0.56 -4.23
C ARG A 60 4.04 0.81 -3.60
N HIS A 61 5.04 0.83 -2.70
CA HIS A 61 5.46 2.07 -2.04
C HIS A 61 6.14 3.03 -3.02
N ARG A 62 7.00 2.49 -3.90
CA ARG A 62 7.68 3.29 -4.92
C ARG A 62 6.72 3.77 -6.00
N LEU A 63 5.72 2.94 -6.34
CA LEU A 63 4.65 3.30 -7.28
C LEU A 63 3.80 4.45 -6.71
N LEU A 64 3.38 4.37 -5.43
CA LEU A 64 2.68 5.46 -4.75
C LEU A 64 3.54 6.73 -4.70
N ALA A 65 4.83 6.61 -4.37
CA ALA A 65 5.72 7.76 -4.36
C ALA A 65 5.86 8.39 -5.78
N ALA A 66 5.99 7.58 -6.83
CA ALA A 66 6.04 8.07 -8.21
C ALA A 66 4.72 8.75 -8.61
N ALA A 67 3.57 8.18 -8.23
CA ALA A 67 2.28 8.81 -8.47
C ALA A 67 2.18 10.21 -7.84
N LEU A 68 2.62 10.34 -6.60
CA LEU A 68 2.57 11.61 -5.86
C LEU A 68 3.63 12.63 -6.30
N THR A 69 4.70 12.22 -6.98
CA THR A 69 5.80 13.13 -7.36
C THR A 69 5.92 13.37 -8.86
N GLU A 70 5.51 12.44 -9.70
CA GLU A 70 5.77 12.49 -11.15
C GLU A 70 4.50 12.43 -12.03
N HIS A 71 3.39 11.86 -11.51
CA HIS A 71 2.14 11.80 -12.28
C HIS A 71 1.52 13.21 -12.45
N PRO A 72 1.10 13.62 -13.67
CA PRO A 72 0.71 15.00 -13.94
C PRO A 72 -0.50 15.48 -13.12
N ASN A 73 -1.46 14.60 -12.86
CA ASN A 73 -2.72 14.95 -12.21
C ASN A 73 -2.81 14.54 -10.73
N LEU A 74 -1.86 13.74 -10.23
CA LEU A 74 -1.90 13.18 -8.86
C LEU A 74 -0.75 13.69 -7.99
N ARG A 75 -0.25 14.90 -8.27
CA ARG A 75 0.79 15.52 -7.46
C ARG A 75 0.36 15.65 -6.01
N ALA A 76 1.28 15.37 -5.09
CA ALA A 76 1.02 15.42 -3.66
C ALA A 76 0.45 16.79 -3.22
N GLU A 77 0.92 17.88 -3.81
CA GLU A 77 0.41 19.23 -3.54
C GLU A 77 -1.09 19.36 -3.86
N ASN A 78 -1.56 18.71 -4.93
CA ASN A 78 -2.97 18.73 -5.35
C ASN A 78 -3.83 17.81 -4.49
N ILE A 79 -3.32 16.60 -4.18
CA ILE A 79 -4.03 15.59 -3.39
C ILE A 79 -4.16 16.05 -1.93
N PHE A 80 -3.05 16.42 -1.32
CA PHE A 80 -3.03 16.79 0.10
C PHE A 80 -3.40 18.25 0.33
N GLY A 81 -2.87 19.18 -0.45
CA GLY A 81 -3.24 20.61 -0.42
C GLY A 81 -3.27 21.22 0.99
N GLN A 82 -2.37 20.78 1.88
CA GLN A 82 -2.37 21.13 3.31
C GLN A 82 -3.65 20.71 4.06
N ARG A 83 -4.37 19.69 3.57
CA ARG A 83 -5.56 19.13 4.23
C ARG A 83 -5.17 18.21 5.38
N ALA A 84 -6.14 17.91 6.26
CA ALA A 84 -6.00 16.86 7.27
C ALA A 84 -5.96 15.49 6.59
N ALA A 85 -5.01 14.64 7.00
CA ALA A 85 -4.89 13.27 6.51
C ALA A 85 -4.96 12.25 7.64
N LEU A 86 -5.70 11.16 7.41
CA LEU A 86 -5.75 9.97 8.27
C LEU A 86 -5.07 8.82 7.54
N HIS A 87 -4.04 8.24 8.17
CA HIS A 87 -3.29 7.11 7.64
C HIS A 87 -3.48 5.88 8.53
N VAL A 88 -4.19 4.89 8.01
CA VAL A 88 -4.49 3.64 8.73
C VAL A 88 -3.37 2.63 8.48
N ALA A 89 -3.00 1.86 9.51
CA ALA A 89 -1.88 0.92 9.53
C ALA A 89 -0.58 1.55 8.98
N PRO A 90 -0.12 2.69 9.54
CA PRO A 90 0.86 3.55 8.91
C PRO A 90 2.21 2.86 8.71
N GLU A 91 2.70 2.91 7.48
CA GLU A 91 4.03 2.45 7.09
C GLU A 91 5.03 3.62 7.12
N LYS A 92 6.14 3.48 7.85
CA LYS A 92 7.10 4.57 8.11
C LYS A 92 7.56 5.32 6.85
N MET A 93 7.84 4.59 5.75
CA MET A 93 8.33 5.21 4.52
C MET A 93 7.25 6.07 3.85
N ILE A 94 5.99 5.67 3.93
CA ILE A 94 4.86 6.44 3.39
C ILE A 94 4.53 7.62 4.32
N SER A 95 4.52 7.41 5.64
CA SER A 95 4.33 8.48 6.62
C SER A 95 5.32 9.61 6.38
N PHE A 96 6.61 9.29 6.22
CA PHE A 96 7.66 10.30 5.96
C PHE A 96 7.44 11.06 4.64
N LEU A 97 6.93 10.37 3.61
CA LEU A 97 6.65 10.99 2.32
C LEU A 97 5.52 12.03 2.43
N ILE A 98 4.41 11.70 3.11
CA ILE A 98 3.17 12.47 3.03
C ILE A 98 3.03 13.55 4.10
N GLN A 99 3.67 13.40 5.27
CA GLN A 99 3.57 14.37 6.38
C GLN A 99 3.86 15.80 5.96
N LYS A 100 4.82 16.01 5.07
CA LYS A 100 5.22 17.36 4.60
C LYS A 100 4.17 18.09 3.76
N TYR A 101 3.17 17.34 3.25
CA TYR A 101 2.11 17.89 2.40
C TYR A 101 0.79 18.12 3.15
N THR A 102 0.73 17.77 4.43
CA THR A 102 -0.48 17.81 5.24
C THR A 102 -0.40 18.85 6.33
N GLN A 103 -1.51 19.55 6.62
CA GLN A 103 -1.60 20.44 7.77
C GLN A 103 -1.69 19.67 9.09
N ARG A 104 -2.46 18.58 9.09
CA ARG A 104 -2.64 17.67 10.21
C ARG A 104 -2.51 16.24 9.71
N TYR A 105 -1.53 15.53 10.20
CA TYR A 105 -1.33 14.12 9.91
C TYR A 105 -1.64 13.31 11.16
N GLN A 106 -2.61 12.40 11.05
CA GLN A 106 -2.98 11.48 12.10
C GLN A 106 -2.84 10.05 11.62
N THR A 107 -2.47 9.19 12.54
CA THR A 107 -2.30 7.76 12.32
C THR A 107 -3.38 6.98 13.05
N ALA A 108 -3.83 5.87 12.46
CA ALA A 108 -4.80 4.98 13.09
C ALA A 108 -4.44 3.52 12.84
N ASP A 109 -4.88 2.65 13.74
CA ASP A 109 -4.74 1.20 13.59
C ASP A 109 -5.83 0.52 14.42
N PHE A 110 -6.14 -0.73 14.07
CA PHE A 110 -7.13 -1.51 14.79
C PHE A 110 -6.63 -1.94 16.18
N ASP A 111 -5.36 -2.34 16.31
CA ASP A 111 -4.80 -2.92 17.56
C ASP A 111 -3.43 -2.35 17.96
N ARG A 112 -2.70 -1.64 17.07
CA ARG A 112 -1.41 -1.03 17.38
C ARG A 112 -1.60 0.18 18.30
N LYS A 113 -0.77 0.25 19.34
CA LYS A 113 -0.84 1.33 20.36
C LYS A 113 0.12 2.49 20.10
N ASP A 114 0.98 2.39 19.09
CA ASP A 114 1.94 3.42 18.68
C ASP A 114 1.36 4.34 17.57
N VAL A 115 0.03 4.54 17.59
CA VAL A 115 -0.72 5.40 16.67
C VAL A 115 -1.56 6.41 17.46
N ASP A 116 -2.06 7.44 16.77
CA ASP A 116 -2.88 8.49 17.39
C ASP A 116 -4.29 8.01 17.75
N LEU A 117 -4.85 7.09 16.96
CA LEU A 117 -6.22 6.60 17.13
C LEU A 117 -6.26 5.07 17.06
N LEU A 118 -6.93 4.42 18.02
CA LEU A 118 -7.38 3.03 17.86
C LEU A 118 -8.72 3.07 17.14
N LEU A 119 -8.83 2.44 15.97
CA LEU A 119 -9.94 2.66 15.06
C LEU A 119 -10.31 1.40 14.27
N ASP A 120 -11.57 1.01 14.35
CA ASP A 120 -12.20 0.12 13.38
C ASP A 120 -12.74 0.94 12.21
N ILE A 121 -12.19 0.75 11.02
CA ILE A 121 -12.59 1.52 9.83
C ILE A 121 -13.97 1.12 9.28
N THR A 122 -14.56 0.03 9.78
CA THR A 122 -15.96 -0.33 9.46
C THR A 122 -16.96 0.46 10.27
N GLN A 123 -16.52 1.10 11.38
CA GLN A 123 -17.38 1.83 12.31
C GLN A 123 -16.67 3.06 12.91
N MET A 124 -16.44 4.08 12.11
CA MET A 124 -15.74 5.30 12.54
C MET A 124 -16.68 6.33 13.20
N THR A 125 -17.55 5.89 14.12
CA THR A 125 -18.61 6.73 14.73
C THR A 125 -18.08 7.94 15.52
N ALA A 126 -16.84 7.88 16.03
CA ALA A 126 -16.21 8.99 16.74
C ALA A 126 -15.67 10.06 15.79
N ILE A 127 -15.64 9.80 14.48
CA ILE A 127 -15.15 10.73 13.45
C ILE A 127 -16.34 11.33 12.73
N ALA A 128 -16.45 12.66 12.76
CA ALA A 128 -17.54 13.37 12.09
C ALA A 128 -17.36 13.30 10.55
N ASP A 129 -18.47 13.47 9.83
CA ASP A 129 -18.51 13.54 8.39
C ASP A 129 -17.58 14.66 7.88
N GLY A 130 -16.83 14.40 6.80
CA GLY A 130 -15.98 15.41 6.18
C GLY A 130 -14.79 15.88 7.02
N SER A 131 -14.35 15.12 8.04
CA SER A 131 -13.26 15.50 8.94
C SER A 131 -11.87 15.49 8.31
N TYR A 132 -11.69 14.75 7.22
CA TYR A 132 -10.40 14.58 6.55
C TYR A 132 -10.48 14.94 5.07
N GLY A 133 -9.39 15.49 4.56
CA GLY A 133 -9.24 15.71 3.13
C GLY A 133 -8.57 14.55 2.42
N VAL A 134 -7.79 13.72 3.15
CA VAL A 134 -7.14 12.53 2.61
C VAL A 134 -7.25 11.36 3.59
N PHE A 135 -7.56 10.19 3.07
CA PHE A 135 -7.57 8.91 3.81
C PHE A 135 -6.63 7.93 3.13
N ILE A 136 -5.72 7.31 3.86
CA ILE A 136 -4.73 6.38 3.31
C ILE A 136 -4.86 5.02 4.00
N ALA A 137 -5.04 3.96 3.21
CA ALA A 137 -5.06 2.57 3.66
C ALA A 137 -4.33 1.69 2.63
N CYS A 138 -3.07 1.38 2.92
CA CYS A 138 -2.21 0.58 2.05
C CYS A 138 -2.10 -0.84 2.61
N ASP A 139 -2.58 -1.83 1.84
CA ASP A 139 -2.66 -3.24 2.23
C ASP A 139 -3.35 -3.40 3.61
N VAL A 140 -4.60 -2.91 3.71
CA VAL A 140 -5.45 -2.90 4.92
C VAL A 140 -6.79 -3.62 4.67
N LEU A 141 -7.43 -3.35 3.53
CA LEU A 141 -8.81 -3.76 3.29
C LEU A 141 -8.98 -5.28 3.17
N GLU A 142 -7.93 -6.01 2.83
CA GLU A 142 -7.90 -7.48 2.83
C GLU A 142 -8.02 -8.11 4.22
N HIS A 143 -7.75 -7.35 5.27
CA HIS A 143 -7.87 -7.76 6.68
C HIS A 143 -9.22 -7.41 7.29
N VAL A 144 -10.00 -6.55 6.64
CA VAL A 144 -11.25 -5.98 7.18
C VAL A 144 -12.42 -6.90 6.88
N SER A 145 -13.24 -7.23 7.87
CA SER A 145 -14.36 -8.16 7.70
C SER A 145 -15.38 -7.70 6.65
N ASP A 146 -15.74 -6.43 6.61
CA ASP A 146 -16.64 -5.81 5.63
C ASP A 146 -15.96 -4.60 4.97
N ASP A 147 -15.26 -4.85 3.85
CA ASP A 147 -14.55 -3.82 3.09
C ASP A 147 -15.50 -2.80 2.46
N ARG A 148 -16.72 -3.22 2.06
CA ARG A 148 -17.72 -2.31 1.52
C ARG A 148 -18.24 -1.33 2.58
N GLN A 149 -18.44 -1.81 3.81
CA GLN A 149 -18.80 -0.92 4.92
C GLN A 149 -17.64 0.02 5.26
N ALA A 150 -16.41 -0.47 5.29
CA ALA A 150 -15.22 0.36 5.48
C ALA A 150 -15.13 1.46 4.42
N LEU A 151 -15.33 1.13 3.15
CA LEU A 151 -15.31 2.09 2.04
C LEU A 151 -16.42 3.16 2.17
N ARG A 152 -17.63 2.78 2.63
CA ARG A 152 -18.70 3.76 2.92
C ARG A 152 -18.34 4.69 4.08
N GLU A 153 -17.75 4.17 5.14
CA GLU A 153 -17.27 4.98 6.26
C GLU A 153 -16.11 5.91 5.85
N ILE A 154 -15.17 5.41 5.03
CA ILE A 154 -14.10 6.23 4.47
C ILE A 154 -14.69 7.36 3.61
N TYR A 155 -15.67 7.06 2.77
CA TYR A 155 -16.37 8.07 1.98
C TYR A 155 -17.04 9.11 2.89
N ARG A 156 -17.71 8.70 3.97
CA ARG A 156 -18.37 9.59 4.92
C ARG A 156 -17.39 10.55 5.59
N VAL A 157 -16.28 10.05 6.12
CA VAL A 157 -15.31 10.88 6.86
C VAL A 157 -14.46 11.77 5.97
N LEU A 158 -14.42 11.54 4.67
CA LEU A 158 -13.78 12.43 3.69
C LEU A 158 -14.66 13.63 3.37
N ALA A 159 -14.05 14.81 3.33
CA ALA A 159 -14.69 16.03 2.86
C ALA A 159 -14.99 15.94 1.34
N PRO A 160 -15.98 16.70 0.81
CA PRO A 160 -16.13 16.88 -0.63
C PRO A 160 -14.81 17.36 -1.26
N GLY A 161 -14.46 16.83 -2.42
CA GLY A 161 -13.15 17.04 -3.06
C GLY A 161 -12.00 16.31 -2.38
N GLY A 162 -12.26 15.43 -1.40
CA GLY A 162 -11.25 14.63 -0.70
C GLY A 162 -10.83 13.38 -1.47
N TRP A 163 -9.76 12.74 -0.99
CA TRP A 163 -9.13 11.61 -1.65
C TRP A 163 -8.92 10.41 -0.73
N GLY A 164 -9.33 9.22 -1.18
CA GLY A 164 -8.86 7.95 -0.66
C GLY A 164 -7.63 7.49 -1.46
N ILE A 165 -6.63 6.94 -0.80
CA ILE A 165 -5.46 6.31 -1.42
C ILE A 165 -5.36 4.89 -0.92
N PHE A 166 -5.49 3.92 -1.82
CA PHE A 166 -5.53 2.51 -1.48
C PHE A 166 -4.51 1.70 -2.25
N THR A 167 -3.92 0.71 -1.60
CA THR A 167 -3.31 -0.45 -2.24
C THR A 167 -3.90 -1.71 -1.62
N VAL A 168 -4.03 -2.74 -2.43
CA VAL A 168 -4.45 -4.08 -1.99
C VAL A 168 -3.66 -5.13 -2.76
N PRO A 169 -3.40 -6.31 -2.20
CA PRO A 169 -2.85 -7.44 -2.95
C PRO A 169 -3.92 -7.98 -3.91
N GLN A 170 -3.75 -7.73 -5.21
CA GLN A 170 -4.59 -8.34 -6.26
C GLN A 170 -3.86 -9.54 -6.85
N GLU A 171 -4.51 -10.70 -6.92
CA GLU A 171 -3.96 -11.86 -7.64
C GLU A 171 -3.88 -11.54 -9.14
N ASP A 172 -2.76 -11.89 -9.77
CA ASP A 172 -2.37 -11.40 -11.09
C ASP A 172 -3.42 -11.58 -12.20
N HIS A 173 -4.18 -12.64 -12.21
CA HIS A 173 -5.14 -12.93 -13.30
C HIS A 173 -6.59 -13.06 -12.82
N ARG A 174 -6.83 -12.77 -11.56
CA ARG A 174 -8.16 -12.86 -10.97
C ARG A 174 -9.04 -11.69 -11.38
N GLN A 175 -10.21 -11.99 -11.94
CA GLN A 175 -11.18 -10.96 -12.31
C GLN A 175 -12.05 -10.53 -11.15
N GLU A 176 -12.59 -11.48 -10.39
CA GLU A 176 -13.48 -11.23 -9.25
C GLU A 176 -12.77 -11.61 -7.94
N THR A 177 -12.95 -10.80 -6.92
CA THR A 177 -12.41 -11.03 -5.58
C THR A 177 -12.87 -12.37 -5.02
N LEU A 178 -11.94 -13.18 -4.53
CA LEU A 178 -12.23 -14.38 -3.79
C LEU A 178 -12.55 -14.04 -2.33
N GLU A 179 -13.75 -14.37 -1.91
CA GLU A 179 -14.27 -14.10 -0.58
C GLU A 179 -15.25 -15.21 -0.23
N ASP A 180 -14.84 -16.15 0.63
CA ASP A 180 -15.65 -17.31 1.00
C ASP A 180 -15.81 -17.38 2.53
N PRO A 181 -17.04 -17.28 3.05
CA PRO A 181 -17.32 -17.32 4.49
C PRO A 181 -16.93 -18.65 5.15
N ASN A 182 -16.69 -19.70 4.38
CA ASN A 182 -16.23 -21.00 4.91
C ASN A 182 -14.72 -21.03 5.15
N ILE A 183 -13.93 -20.11 4.60
CA ILE A 183 -12.49 -19.99 4.81
C ILE A 183 -12.23 -19.19 6.09
N GLN A 184 -12.19 -19.88 7.24
CA GLN A 184 -12.13 -19.22 8.54
C GLN A 184 -10.84 -19.48 9.31
N THR A 185 -10.20 -20.63 9.13
CA THR A 185 -8.99 -20.93 9.90
C THR A 185 -7.77 -20.18 9.37
N PRO A 186 -6.78 -19.81 10.21
CA PRO A 186 -5.54 -19.19 9.74
C PRO A 186 -4.84 -19.97 8.63
N ALA A 187 -4.82 -21.30 8.71
CA ALA A 187 -4.20 -22.17 7.70
C ALA A 187 -4.97 -22.15 6.36
N ASP A 188 -6.31 -22.14 6.40
CA ASP A 188 -7.12 -22.02 5.19
C ASP A 188 -6.96 -20.64 4.55
N ARG A 189 -6.93 -19.57 5.34
CA ARG A 189 -6.69 -18.21 4.85
C ARG A 189 -5.33 -18.08 4.18
N GLU A 190 -4.27 -18.58 4.81
CA GLU A 190 -2.93 -18.60 4.22
C GLU A 190 -2.91 -19.33 2.88
N LYS A 191 -3.57 -20.50 2.80
CA LYS A 191 -3.66 -21.30 1.60
C LYS A 191 -4.44 -20.63 0.46
N HIS A 192 -5.54 -19.92 0.78
CA HIS A 192 -6.46 -19.39 -0.23
C HIS A 192 -6.30 -17.91 -0.50
N TYR A 193 -5.80 -17.13 0.49
CA TYR A 193 -5.66 -15.68 0.41
C TYR A 193 -4.20 -15.22 0.52
N GLY A 194 -3.26 -16.15 0.76
CA GLY A 194 -1.83 -15.86 0.80
C GLY A 194 -1.30 -15.40 2.14
N GLN A 195 -2.16 -15.13 3.15
CA GLN A 195 -1.76 -14.75 4.49
C GLN A 195 -2.80 -15.21 5.52
N TRP A 196 -2.35 -15.57 6.71
CA TRP A 196 -3.18 -16.19 7.75
C TRP A 196 -4.32 -15.31 8.30
N ASP A 197 -4.22 -13.99 8.19
CA ASP A 197 -5.20 -12.99 8.64
C ASP A 197 -5.93 -12.25 7.51
N HIS A 198 -5.65 -12.58 6.24
CA HIS A 198 -6.47 -12.13 5.13
C HIS A 198 -7.85 -12.78 5.17
N VAL A 199 -8.88 -12.02 4.88
CA VAL A 199 -10.26 -12.52 4.78
C VAL A 199 -10.77 -12.52 3.34
N ARG A 200 -9.96 -12.04 2.40
CA ARG A 200 -10.19 -12.09 0.95
C ARG A 200 -8.90 -11.99 0.16
N LEU A 201 -8.97 -12.36 -1.11
CA LEU A 201 -7.95 -12.11 -2.10
C LEU A 201 -8.57 -11.32 -3.26
N TYR A 202 -8.12 -10.10 -3.45
CA TYR A 202 -8.71 -9.19 -4.43
C TYR A 202 -8.43 -9.62 -5.87
N GLY A 203 -9.43 -9.35 -6.74
CA GLY A 203 -9.36 -9.42 -8.18
C GLY A 203 -9.32 -8.03 -8.82
N ALA A 204 -9.49 -7.98 -10.13
CA ALA A 204 -9.56 -6.74 -10.92
C ALA A 204 -10.80 -5.89 -10.57
N ASP A 205 -11.80 -6.47 -9.92
CA ASP A 205 -13.04 -5.82 -9.48
C ASP A 205 -12.88 -4.85 -8.32
N PHE A 206 -11.69 -4.70 -7.73
CA PHE A 206 -11.48 -3.80 -6.59
C PHE A 206 -11.87 -2.35 -6.89
N SER A 207 -11.56 -1.83 -8.09
CA SER A 207 -12.00 -0.47 -8.48
C SER A 207 -13.51 -0.31 -8.39
N ARG A 208 -14.28 -1.30 -8.90
CA ARG A 208 -15.73 -1.31 -8.84
C ARG A 208 -16.24 -1.28 -7.38
N ARG A 209 -15.61 -2.03 -6.47
CA ARG A 209 -15.97 -2.00 -5.03
C ARG A 209 -15.78 -0.61 -4.42
N VAL A 210 -14.74 0.10 -4.82
CA VAL A 210 -14.49 1.49 -4.37
C VAL A 210 -15.53 2.44 -4.98
N GLU A 211 -15.85 2.29 -6.27
CA GLU A 211 -16.87 3.09 -6.97
C GLU A 211 -18.27 2.89 -6.42
N GLU A 212 -18.62 1.69 -5.96
CA GLU A 212 -19.90 1.38 -5.27
C GLU A 212 -20.10 2.20 -4.00
N ALA A 213 -19.04 2.68 -3.36
CA ALA A 213 -19.12 3.59 -2.21
C ALA A 213 -19.31 5.07 -2.60
N GLY A 214 -19.31 5.41 -3.89
CA GLY A 214 -19.54 6.76 -4.43
C GLY A 214 -18.29 7.49 -4.92
N PHE A 215 -17.14 6.86 -4.93
CA PHE A 215 -15.89 7.44 -5.44
C PHE A 215 -15.78 7.40 -6.96
N THR A 216 -15.01 8.34 -7.51
CA THR A 216 -14.42 8.21 -8.85
C THR A 216 -12.99 7.71 -8.69
N VAL A 217 -12.64 6.60 -9.36
CA VAL A 217 -11.35 5.93 -9.17
C VAL A 217 -10.40 6.21 -10.34
N THR A 218 -9.17 6.61 -10.02
CA THR A 218 -8.03 6.61 -10.93
C THR A 218 -7.06 5.53 -10.50
N VAL A 219 -6.80 4.56 -11.38
CA VAL A 219 -5.84 3.48 -11.14
C VAL A 219 -4.48 3.87 -11.69
N VAL A 220 -3.44 3.71 -10.89
CA VAL A 220 -2.05 3.94 -11.28
C VAL A 220 -1.28 2.63 -11.17
N ASP A 221 -0.63 2.27 -12.24
CA ASP A 221 0.29 1.15 -12.36
C ASP A 221 1.59 1.61 -13.06
N GLU A 222 2.47 0.67 -13.42
CA GLU A 222 3.72 0.98 -14.12
C GLU A 222 3.48 1.62 -15.49
N GLN A 223 2.35 1.33 -16.16
CA GLN A 223 2.04 1.88 -17.48
C GLN A 223 1.69 3.37 -17.43
N SER A 224 1.42 3.88 -16.24
CA SER A 224 1.17 5.31 -16.00
C SER A 224 2.45 6.17 -16.08
N PHE A 225 3.63 5.55 -16.30
CA PHE A 225 4.93 6.24 -16.28
C PHE A 225 5.77 5.91 -17.51
N PRO A 226 6.70 6.81 -17.90
CA PRO A 226 7.69 6.53 -18.93
C PRO A 226 8.55 5.31 -18.56
N PRO A 227 8.96 4.49 -19.56
CA PRO A 227 9.76 3.27 -19.31
C PRO A 227 11.05 3.52 -18.52
N GLU A 228 11.70 4.67 -18.71
CA GLU A 228 12.90 5.07 -17.97
C GLU A 228 12.61 5.32 -16.48
N THR A 229 11.45 5.89 -16.12
CA THR A 229 11.00 6.07 -14.74
C THR A 229 10.70 4.71 -14.11
N VAL A 230 10.00 3.83 -14.83
CA VAL A 230 9.71 2.45 -14.39
C VAL A 230 10.99 1.68 -14.10
N ALA A 231 11.94 1.71 -15.03
CA ALA A 231 13.23 1.04 -14.89
C ALA A 231 14.07 1.64 -13.73
N ARG A 232 14.13 2.96 -13.63
CA ARG A 232 14.91 3.67 -12.62
C ARG A 232 14.46 3.37 -11.21
N TYR A 233 13.16 3.38 -10.96
CA TYR A 233 12.61 3.18 -9.62
C TYR A 233 12.09 1.77 -9.37
N VAL A 234 12.19 0.89 -10.38
CA VAL A 234 11.67 -0.49 -10.34
C VAL A 234 10.20 -0.47 -9.87
N LEU A 235 9.37 0.22 -10.66
CA LEU A 235 7.94 0.34 -10.40
C LEU A 235 7.17 -0.92 -10.81
N PHE A 236 7.84 -1.84 -11.47
CA PHE A 236 7.37 -3.19 -11.78
C PHE A 236 8.45 -4.21 -11.39
N PRO A 237 8.10 -5.41 -10.88
CA PRO A 237 9.08 -6.40 -10.46
C PRO A 237 9.98 -6.83 -11.62
N PRO A 238 11.33 -6.82 -11.47
CA PRO A 238 12.24 -7.29 -12.53
C PRO A 238 12.12 -8.80 -12.80
N ALA A 239 11.63 -9.54 -11.83
CA ALA A 239 11.31 -10.96 -11.94
C ALA A 239 9.97 -11.22 -11.28
N LEU A 240 9.08 -11.88 -12.00
CA LEU A 240 7.76 -12.23 -11.48
C LEU A 240 7.87 -13.37 -10.46
N SER A 241 7.09 -13.28 -9.41
CA SER A 241 6.90 -14.37 -8.48
C SER A 241 6.15 -15.52 -9.18
N PRO A 242 6.65 -16.77 -9.11
CA PRO A 242 5.95 -17.92 -9.65
C PRO A 242 4.86 -18.46 -8.70
N HIS A 243 4.62 -17.78 -7.57
CA HIS A 243 3.66 -18.26 -6.59
C HIS A 243 2.24 -18.27 -7.19
N PRO A 244 1.41 -19.31 -6.94
CA PRO A 244 0.05 -19.40 -7.48
C PRO A 244 -0.86 -18.20 -7.11
N LEU A 245 -0.62 -17.59 -5.96
CA LEU A 245 -1.34 -16.40 -5.49
C LEU A 245 -0.49 -15.14 -5.64
N ALA A 246 0.33 -15.06 -6.72
CA ALA A 246 1.20 -13.91 -6.92
C ALA A 246 0.41 -12.62 -7.16
N THR A 247 0.95 -11.54 -6.64
CA THR A 247 0.42 -10.17 -6.75
C THR A 247 1.47 -9.27 -7.39
N ASN A 248 1.98 -9.67 -8.55
CA ASN A 248 3.08 -9.00 -9.26
C ASN A 248 2.66 -7.64 -9.83
N TYR A 249 1.41 -7.54 -10.31
CA TYR A 249 0.87 -6.34 -10.96
C TYR A 249 0.30 -5.37 -9.91
N ARG A 250 1.20 -4.73 -9.16
CA ARG A 250 0.81 -3.81 -8.09
C ARG A 250 0.19 -2.54 -8.65
N LYS A 251 -0.88 -2.07 -7.99
CA LYS A 251 -1.61 -0.86 -8.36
C LYS A 251 -1.79 0.05 -7.15
N VAL A 252 -1.97 1.34 -7.42
CA VAL A 252 -2.41 2.34 -6.44
C VAL A 252 -3.73 2.91 -6.93
N PHE A 253 -4.72 2.93 -6.06
CA PHE A 253 -6.05 3.43 -6.36
C PHE A 253 -6.24 4.79 -5.70
N PHE A 254 -6.41 5.82 -6.51
CA PHE A 254 -6.76 7.16 -6.07
C PHE A 254 -8.27 7.34 -6.24
N ALA A 255 -8.97 7.40 -5.13
CA ALA A 255 -10.42 7.46 -5.03
C ALA A 255 -10.85 8.89 -4.68
N HIS A 256 -11.39 9.62 -5.63
CA HIS A 256 -11.86 11.00 -5.45
C HIS A 256 -13.31 11.01 -4.99
N LYS A 257 -13.60 11.72 -3.92
CA LYS A 257 -14.96 12.06 -3.52
C LYS A 257 -15.36 13.36 -4.21
N PRO A 258 -16.31 13.35 -5.16
CA PRO A 258 -16.74 14.55 -5.86
C PRO A 258 -17.38 15.62 -4.95
#